data_d9eb860de5c6180b77ce42fd39fb0537
#
_entry.id   d9eb860de5c6180b77ce42fd39fb0537
#
_cell.length_a   1.000
_cell.length_b   1.000
_cell.length_c   1.000
_cell.angle_alpha   90.00
_cell.angle_beta   90.00
_cell.angle_gamma   90.00
#
_symmetry.space_group_name_H-M   'P 1'
#
loop_
_entity.id
_entity.type
_entity.pdbx_description
1 polymer ?
#
loop_
_entity_poly.entity_id
_entity_poly.type
_entity_poly.pdbx_seq_one_letter_code
_entity_poly.pdbx_strand_id
1 'polypeptide(L)'
;MKLSGIRRQWMLSNVLVVLGIVLIVVVLVGMFMANYFYTSVRTSMKSMANTSTEFFDNYITSSYSEYYQSAYTFTETFESKDRLELQFINTTGRIIISSYGLTAGTTPNTQDITDAMQNVETSVWMGDDPNTGEHILAVSSPLVYSDDQVIGVMRYVTSLKIADRQIFMVIIIAVLLGAAVMAAVIIPGNRFVKSLVVSIKEITDTAKRIASGSYG
;
A
#
# COMPACT_ATOMS: atom_id res chain seq x y z
N MET A 1 -7.13 52.56 4.61
CA MET A 1 -6.66 51.18 4.57
C MET A 1 -7.80 50.29 4.06
N LYS A 2 -7.60 49.47 2.99
CA LYS A 2 -8.67 48.66 2.41
C LYS A 2 -8.93 47.44 3.33
N LEU A 3 -9.98 47.50 4.13
CA LEU A 3 -10.47 46.41 5.02
C LEU A 3 -10.67 45.07 4.28
N SER A 4 -10.87 45.11 2.95
CA SER A 4 -10.93 43.93 2.10
C SER A 4 -9.61 43.14 2.01
N GLY A 5 -8.46 43.81 2.17
CA GLY A 5 -7.14 43.17 2.14
C GLY A 5 -6.85 42.33 3.38
N ILE A 6 -7.15 42.88 4.56
CA ILE A 6 -6.93 42.21 5.85
C ILE A 6 -7.79 40.94 5.97
N ARG A 7 -9.05 41.02 5.54
CA ARG A 7 -9.97 39.87 5.51
C ARG A 7 -9.44 38.76 4.61
N ARG A 8 -8.97 39.09 3.39
CA ARG A 8 -8.43 38.13 2.45
C ARG A 8 -7.17 37.46 2.97
N GLN A 9 -6.27 38.23 3.56
CA GLN A 9 -5.02 37.73 4.11
C GLN A 9 -5.24 36.80 5.30
N TRP A 10 -6.16 37.15 6.23
CA TRP A 10 -6.53 36.31 7.37
C TRP A 10 -7.16 35.00 6.93
N MET A 11 -8.11 35.05 5.96
CA MET A 11 -8.73 33.84 5.41
C MET A 11 -7.70 32.93 4.72
N LEU A 12 -6.82 33.52 3.90
CA LEU A 12 -5.81 32.72 3.19
C LEU A 12 -4.86 32.03 4.18
N SER A 13 -4.43 32.73 5.23
CA SER A 13 -3.56 32.15 6.26
C SER A 13 -4.22 30.96 6.97
N ASN A 14 -5.47 31.10 7.43
CA ASN A 14 -6.18 30.01 8.11
C ASN A 14 -6.47 28.82 7.17
N VAL A 15 -6.88 29.08 5.92
CA VAL A 15 -7.12 28.04 4.92
C VAL A 15 -5.83 27.28 4.61
N LEU A 16 -4.69 27.96 4.48
CA LEU A 16 -3.40 27.32 4.25
C LEU A 16 -2.98 26.43 5.42
N VAL A 17 -3.19 26.87 6.65
CA VAL A 17 -2.88 26.06 7.86
C VAL A 17 -3.75 24.80 7.89
N VAL A 18 -5.07 24.94 7.71
CA VAL A 18 -5.98 23.79 7.70
C VAL A 18 -5.67 22.84 6.54
N LEU A 19 -5.38 23.38 5.34
CA LEU A 19 -4.99 22.59 4.19
C LEU A 19 -3.70 21.80 4.47
N GLY A 20 -2.70 22.45 5.09
CA GLY A 20 -1.45 21.80 5.48
C GLY A 20 -1.68 20.63 6.45
N ILE A 21 -2.52 20.82 7.46
CA ILE A 21 -2.87 19.77 8.42
C ILE A 21 -3.60 18.62 7.71
N VAL A 22 -4.59 18.92 6.86
CA VAL A 22 -5.34 17.90 6.12
C VAL A 22 -4.42 17.09 5.21
N LEU A 23 -3.49 17.74 4.49
CA LEU A 23 -2.51 17.05 3.65
C LEU A 23 -1.61 16.12 4.47
N ILE A 24 -1.10 16.59 5.60
CA ILE A 24 -0.27 15.76 6.49
C ILE A 24 -1.05 14.53 6.95
N VAL A 25 -2.29 14.70 7.40
CA VAL A 25 -3.14 13.60 7.86
C VAL A 25 -3.40 12.59 6.73
N VAL A 26 -3.73 13.05 5.51
CA VAL A 26 -3.96 12.16 4.36
C VAL A 26 -2.71 11.37 4.02
N VAL A 27 -1.54 12.01 4.02
CA VAL A 27 -0.26 11.32 3.76
C VAL A 27 0.04 10.28 4.83
N LEU A 28 -0.12 10.63 6.11
CA LEU A 28 0.12 9.69 7.22
C LEU A 28 -0.84 8.50 7.18
N VAL A 29 -2.12 8.72 6.90
CA VAL A 29 -3.12 7.65 6.74
C VAL A 29 -2.76 6.76 5.55
N GLY A 30 -2.38 7.33 4.41
CA GLY A 30 -1.95 6.58 3.24
C GLY A 30 -0.73 5.70 3.52
N MET A 31 0.31 6.26 4.13
CA MET A 31 1.52 5.52 4.52
C MET A 31 1.22 4.40 5.53
N PHE A 32 0.40 4.68 6.54
CA PHE A 32 0.02 3.69 7.55
C PHE A 32 -0.76 2.53 6.91
N MET A 33 -1.73 2.83 6.05
CA MET A 33 -2.53 1.81 5.37
C MET A 33 -1.69 0.97 4.39
N ALA A 34 -0.82 1.61 3.61
CA ALA A 34 0.09 0.89 2.71
C ALA A 34 0.98 -0.08 3.50
N ASN A 35 1.61 0.41 4.57
CA ASN A 35 2.45 -0.44 5.42
C ASN A 35 1.64 -1.59 6.05
N TYR A 36 0.44 -1.32 6.53
CA TYR A 36 -0.43 -2.33 7.14
C TYR A 36 -0.82 -3.45 6.14
N PHE A 37 -1.32 -3.08 4.94
CA PHE A 37 -1.75 -4.06 3.95
C PHE A 37 -0.58 -4.87 3.40
N TYR A 38 0.53 -4.21 3.00
CA TYR A 38 1.68 -4.92 2.45
C TYR A 38 2.36 -5.81 3.48
N THR A 39 2.48 -5.36 4.74
CA THR A 39 3.04 -6.18 5.81
C THR A 39 2.14 -7.37 6.12
N SER A 40 0.83 -7.19 6.13
CA SER A 40 -0.14 -8.26 6.37
C SER A 40 -0.04 -9.36 5.30
N VAL A 41 -0.05 -8.97 4.02
CA VAL A 41 0.10 -9.91 2.89
C VAL A 41 1.45 -10.61 2.95
N ARG A 42 2.53 -9.86 3.15
CA ARG A 42 3.90 -10.40 3.26
C ARG A 42 4.02 -11.42 4.38
N THR A 43 3.51 -11.11 5.57
CA THR A 43 3.60 -12.01 6.73
C THR A 43 2.80 -13.28 6.51
N SER A 44 1.58 -13.16 5.96
CA SER A 44 0.73 -14.29 5.64
C SER A 44 1.39 -15.23 4.62
N MET A 45 1.93 -14.68 3.53
CA MET A 45 2.62 -15.46 2.50
C MET A 45 3.91 -16.11 3.02
N LYS A 46 4.70 -15.38 3.82
CA LYS A 46 5.92 -15.92 4.43
C LYS A 46 5.60 -17.08 5.38
N SER A 47 4.55 -16.95 6.18
CA SER A 47 4.11 -18.03 7.07
C SER A 47 3.67 -19.27 6.28
N MET A 48 2.89 -19.05 5.20
CA MET A 48 2.47 -20.15 4.32
C MET A 48 3.66 -20.81 3.64
N ALA A 49 4.59 -20.05 3.10
CA ALA A 49 5.79 -20.56 2.45
C ALA A 49 6.63 -21.41 3.41
N ASN A 50 6.90 -20.92 4.61
CA ASN A 50 7.66 -21.68 5.62
C ASN A 50 6.98 -22.97 6.02
N THR A 51 5.67 -22.94 6.31
CA THR A 51 4.91 -24.16 6.67
C THR A 51 4.90 -25.18 5.55
N SER A 52 4.77 -24.74 4.31
CA SER A 52 4.76 -25.63 3.16
C SER A 52 6.15 -26.21 2.88
N THR A 53 7.21 -25.41 3.05
CA THR A 53 8.57 -25.91 2.91
C THR A 53 8.89 -26.99 3.96
N GLU A 54 8.53 -26.76 5.20
CA GLU A 54 8.68 -27.74 6.28
C GLU A 54 7.93 -29.05 5.99
N PHE A 55 6.74 -28.95 5.41
CA PHE A 55 6.01 -30.11 4.93
C PHE A 55 6.76 -30.86 3.83
N PHE A 56 7.33 -30.14 2.86
CA PHE A 56 8.10 -30.73 1.76
C PHE A 56 9.40 -31.37 2.20
N ASP A 57 10.11 -30.78 3.17
CA ASP A 57 11.38 -31.31 3.69
C ASP A 57 11.20 -32.73 4.26
N ASN A 58 10.01 -33.04 4.80
CA ASN A 58 9.69 -34.40 5.26
C ASN A 58 9.44 -35.40 4.13
N TYR A 59 9.19 -34.96 2.88
CA TYR A 59 8.89 -35.80 1.72
C TYR A 59 10.05 -35.91 0.73
N ILE A 60 11.05 -35.03 0.78
CA ILE A 60 12.18 -34.98 -0.17
C ILE A 60 13.25 -36.07 0.17
N THR A 61 12.85 -37.26 0.58
CA THR A 61 13.84 -38.23 1.09
C THR A 61 14.36 -39.25 0.07
N SER A 62 13.81 -39.34 -1.17
CA SER A 62 14.05 -40.56 -1.94
C SER A 62 14.53 -40.38 -3.37
N SER A 63 13.96 -39.51 -4.18
CA SER A 63 14.43 -39.28 -5.56
C SER A 63 13.85 -38.04 -6.21
N TYR A 64 14.49 -37.56 -7.28
CA TYR A 64 13.98 -36.44 -8.09
C TYR A 64 12.57 -36.73 -8.69
N SER A 65 12.31 -37.98 -9.04
CA SER A 65 11.00 -38.40 -9.57
C SER A 65 9.90 -38.27 -8.52
N GLU A 66 10.17 -38.67 -7.28
CA GLU A 66 9.23 -38.54 -6.17
C GLU A 66 9.01 -37.08 -5.77
N TYR A 67 10.07 -36.27 -5.75
CA TYR A 67 9.97 -34.84 -5.57
C TYR A 67 9.03 -34.20 -6.61
N TYR A 68 9.24 -34.48 -7.89
CA TYR A 68 8.41 -33.92 -8.98
C TYR A 68 6.95 -34.34 -8.84
N GLN A 69 6.69 -35.61 -8.53
CA GLN A 69 5.33 -36.12 -8.32
C GLN A 69 4.64 -35.48 -7.11
N SER A 70 5.40 -35.29 -6.01
CA SER A 70 4.89 -34.64 -4.81
C SER A 70 4.60 -33.16 -5.06
N ALA A 71 5.49 -32.45 -5.75
CA ALA A 71 5.32 -31.05 -6.14
C ALA A 71 4.11 -30.86 -7.06
N TYR A 72 3.92 -31.78 -8.02
CA TYR A 72 2.77 -31.76 -8.92
C TYR A 72 1.45 -31.99 -8.13
N THR A 73 1.42 -33.02 -7.28
CA THR A 73 0.22 -33.33 -6.47
C THR A 73 -0.11 -32.17 -5.52
N PHE A 74 0.89 -31.60 -4.88
CA PHE A 74 0.72 -30.46 -3.99
C PHE A 74 0.16 -29.24 -4.75
N THR A 75 0.66 -28.99 -5.96
CA THR A 75 0.17 -27.90 -6.81
C THR A 75 -1.27 -28.13 -7.27
N GLU A 76 -1.62 -29.38 -7.63
CA GLU A 76 -3.00 -29.72 -8.01
C GLU A 76 -3.99 -29.57 -6.86
N THR A 77 -3.59 -29.92 -5.64
CA THR A 77 -4.45 -29.85 -4.44
C THR A 77 -4.38 -28.48 -3.73
N PHE A 78 -3.60 -27.52 -4.26
CA PHE A 78 -3.46 -26.22 -3.66
C PHE A 78 -4.79 -25.44 -3.65
N GLU A 79 -5.36 -25.21 -2.46
CA GLU A 79 -6.71 -24.66 -2.30
C GLU A 79 -6.81 -23.14 -2.60
N SER A 80 -5.70 -22.41 -2.49
CA SER A 80 -5.72 -20.94 -2.59
C SER A 80 -5.41 -20.42 -4.00
N LYS A 81 -5.64 -21.22 -5.05
CA LYS A 81 -5.36 -20.86 -6.46
C LYS A 81 -6.09 -19.59 -6.93
N ASP A 82 -7.20 -19.22 -6.28
CA ASP A 82 -7.97 -18.01 -6.59
C ASP A 82 -7.24 -16.71 -6.23
N ARG A 83 -6.26 -16.77 -5.31
CA ARG A 83 -5.55 -15.61 -4.77
C ARG A 83 -4.03 -15.67 -4.88
N LEU A 84 -3.49 -16.87 -4.93
CA LEU A 84 -2.06 -17.13 -4.91
C LEU A 84 -1.69 -18.07 -6.04
N GLU A 85 -0.67 -17.74 -6.77
CA GLU A 85 0.01 -18.67 -7.65
C GLU A 85 1.12 -19.39 -6.88
N LEU A 86 1.14 -20.72 -6.96
CA LEU A 86 2.23 -21.55 -6.46
C LEU A 86 3.08 -22.00 -7.64
N GLN A 87 4.38 -21.74 -7.55
CA GLN A 87 5.38 -22.12 -8.55
C GLN A 87 6.47 -22.96 -7.91
N PHE A 88 6.87 -24.04 -8.60
CA PHE A 88 8.11 -24.76 -8.30
C PHE A 88 9.14 -24.40 -9.34
N ILE A 89 10.32 -23.99 -8.88
CA ILE A 89 11.41 -23.44 -9.69
C ILE A 89 12.64 -24.30 -9.46
N ASN A 90 13.31 -24.69 -10.56
CA ASN A 90 14.53 -25.47 -10.48
C ASN A 90 15.75 -24.60 -10.15
N THR A 91 16.91 -25.22 -9.96
CA THR A 91 18.18 -24.55 -9.66
C THR A 91 18.69 -23.63 -10.77
N THR A 92 18.12 -23.70 -11.99
CA THR A 92 18.42 -22.77 -13.09
C THR A 92 17.47 -21.58 -13.15
N GLY A 93 16.58 -21.40 -12.16
CA GLY A 93 15.62 -20.30 -12.08
C GLY A 93 14.40 -20.46 -12.99
N ARG A 94 14.14 -21.65 -13.54
CA ARG A 94 13.00 -21.90 -14.43
C ARG A 94 11.83 -22.55 -13.71
N ILE A 95 10.63 -22.08 -14.00
CA ILE A 95 9.39 -22.70 -13.49
C ILE A 95 9.26 -24.09 -14.10
N ILE A 96 9.11 -25.10 -13.24
CA ILE A 96 8.83 -26.50 -13.65
C ILE A 96 7.36 -26.86 -13.46
N ILE A 97 6.70 -26.30 -12.44
CA ILE A 97 5.28 -26.51 -12.13
C ILE A 97 4.68 -25.19 -11.70
N SER A 98 3.46 -24.87 -12.13
CA SER A 98 2.68 -23.71 -11.71
C SER A 98 1.23 -24.08 -11.49
N SER A 99 0.62 -23.56 -10.42
CA SER A 99 -0.82 -23.75 -10.14
C SER A 99 -1.73 -23.01 -11.12
N TYR A 100 -1.22 -22.06 -11.90
CA TYR A 100 -1.95 -21.36 -12.96
C TYR A 100 -1.74 -21.96 -14.35
N GLY A 101 -1.01 -23.08 -14.42
CA GLY A 101 -0.74 -23.75 -15.69
C GLY A 101 0.15 -22.94 -16.64
N LEU A 102 1.02 -22.05 -16.10
CA LEU A 102 1.99 -21.32 -16.90
C LEU A 102 2.91 -22.31 -17.64
N THR A 103 3.38 -21.89 -18.81
CA THR A 103 4.26 -22.72 -19.62
C THR A 103 5.54 -23.04 -18.86
N ALA A 104 5.80 -24.33 -18.62
CA ALA A 104 7.02 -24.80 -18.02
C ALA A 104 8.23 -24.27 -18.81
N GLY A 105 9.26 -23.83 -18.09
CA GLY A 105 10.49 -23.27 -18.66
C GLY A 105 10.57 -21.75 -18.70
N THR A 106 9.52 -21.01 -18.34
CA THR A 106 9.58 -19.56 -18.15
C THR A 106 10.43 -19.21 -16.92
N THR A 107 11.11 -18.07 -16.98
CA THR A 107 11.94 -17.57 -15.89
C THR A 107 11.31 -16.28 -15.34
N PRO A 108 10.96 -16.20 -14.05
CA PRO A 108 10.35 -15.00 -13.46
C PRO A 108 11.26 -13.78 -13.43
N ASN A 109 12.59 -13.96 -13.43
CA ASN A 109 13.62 -12.90 -13.41
C ASN A 109 13.47 -11.91 -12.23
N THR A 110 13.07 -12.39 -11.08
CA THR A 110 12.96 -11.60 -9.84
C THR A 110 13.99 -12.04 -8.81
N GLN A 111 14.43 -11.12 -7.96
CA GLN A 111 15.57 -11.32 -7.08
C GLN A 111 15.30 -12.30 -5.92
N ASP A 112 14.04 -12.47 -5.51
CA ASP A 112 13.63 -13.40 -4.46
C ASP A 112 14.12 -14.83 -4.69
N ILE A 113 14.14 -15.29 -5.94
CA ILE A 113 14.56 -16.64 -6.32
C ILE A 113 16.08 -16.80 -6.09
N THR A 114 16.85 -15.84 -6.59
CA THR A 114 18.31 -15.86 -6.46
C THR A 114 18.74 -15.75 -5.01
N ASP A 115 18.12 -14.82 -4.27
CA ASP A 115 18.40 -14.62 -2.85
C ASP A 115 18.02 -15.85 -2.02
N ALA A 116 16.88 -16.50 -2.31
CA ALA A 116 16.48 -17.72 -1.62
C ALA A 116 17.47 -18.88 -1.85
N MET A 117 17.96 -19.04 -3.08
CA MET A 117 18.94 -20.07 -3.41
C MET A 117 20.33 -19.81 -2.79
N GLN A 118 20.77 -18.56 -2.77
CA GLN A 118 22.13 -18.21 -2.31
C GLN A 118 22.23 -18.17 -0.78
N ASN A 119 21.22 -17.64 -0.11
CA ASN A 119 21.22 -17.46 1.35
C ASN A 119 20.61 -18.66 2.09
N VAL A 120 19.97 -19.59 1.36
CA VAL A 120 19.24 -20.74 1.92
C VAL A 120 18.19 -20.29 2.93
N GLU A 121 17.56 -19.14 2.66
CA GLU A 121 16.51 -18.54 3.50
C GLU A 121 15.34 -18.07 2.65
N THR A 122 14.16 -17.97 3.28
CA THR A 122 12.97 -17.43 2.61
C THR A 122 13.16 -15.95 2.27
N SER A 123 13.16 -15.65 0.97
CA SER A 123 13.28 -14.30 0.43
C SER A 123 11.95 -13.75 -0.06
N VAL A 124 11.82 -12.42 -0.06
CA VAL A 124 10.59 -11.71 -0.46
C VAL A 124 10.94 -10.62 -1.45
N TRP A 125 10.21 -10.59 -2.55
CA TRP A 125 10.30 -9.54 -3.55
C TRP A 125 8.93 -8.88 -3.76
N MET A 126 8.91 -7.56 -3.94
CA MET A 126 7.71 -6.78 -4.22
C MET A 126 8.03 -5.74 -5.29
N GLY A 127 7.24 -5.72 -6.34
CA GLY A 127 7.41 -4.81 -7.47
C GLY A 127 6.58 -5.23 -8.67
N ASP A 128 6.88 -4.62 -9.82
CA ASP A 128 6.19 -4.96 -11.07
C ASP A 128 6.84 -6.17 -11.71
N ASP A 129 6.05 -7.22 -11.96
CA ASP A 129 6.52 -8.46 -12.61
C ASP A 129 7.12 -8.13 -13.97
N PRO A 130 8.39 -8.51 -14.22
CA PRO A 130 9.06 -8.21 -15.49
C PRO A 130 8.38 -8.79 -16.74
N ASN A 131 7.59 -9.85 -16.59
CA ASN A 131 6.91 -10.53 -17.69
C ASN A 131 5.50 -9.98 -17.96
N THR A 132 4.77 -9.61 -16.90
CA THR A 132 3.35 -9.19 -17.00
C THR A 132 3.14 -7.69 -16.75
N GLY A 133 4.09 -7.01 -16.11
CA GLY A 133 3.95 -5.63 -15.64
C GLY A 133 2.95 -5.46 -14.48
N GLU A 134 2.47 -6.54 -13.90
CA GLU A 134 1.56 -6.49 -12.77
C GLU A 134 2.32 -6.27 -11.45
N HIS A 135 1.79 -5.41 -10.58
CA HIS A 135 2.35 -5.19 -9.24
C HIS A 135 2.07 -6.40 -8.36
N ILE A 136 3.12 -7.15 -8.02
CA ILE A 136 3.04 -8.42 -7.30
C ILE A 136 3.89 -8.43 -6.02
N LEU A 137 3.52 -9.33 -5.12
CA LEU A 137 4.38 -9.79 -4.03
C LEU A 137 4.72 -11.25 -4.27
N ALA A 138 6.00 -11.57 -4.23
CA ALA A 138 6.52 -12.93 -4.35
C ALA A 138 7.29 -13.31 -3.08
N VAL A 139 7.10 -14.54 -2.64
CA VAL A 139 7.83 -15.15 -1.52
C VAL A 139 8.41 -16.47 -1.98
N SER A 140 9.73 -16.56 -1.96
CA SER A 140 10.51 -17.72 -2.41
C SER A 140 11.18 -18.39 -1.23
N SER A 141 10.90 -19.68 -1.02
CA SER A 141 11.55 -20.52 0.00
C SER A 141 12.40 -21.59 -0.67
N PRO A 142 13.66 -21.76 -0.26
CA PRO A 142 14.51 -22.78 -0.81
C PRO A 142 14.00 -24.18 -0.40
N LEU A 143 14.10 -25.13 -1.30
CA LEU A 143 13.87 -26.54 -1.05
C LEU A 143 15.23 -27.20 -0.91
N VAL A 144 15.51 -27.72 0.29
CA VAL A 144 16.85 -28.20 0.67
C VAL A 144 16.81 -29.72 0.81
N TYR A 145 17.78 -30.38 0.24
CA TYR A 145 17.98 -31.83 0.41
C TYR A 145 18.89 -32.12 1.62
N SER A 146 18.96 -33.39 2.06
CA SER A 146 19.60 -33.86 3.28
C SER A 146 21.04 -33.37 3.56
N ASP A 147 21.73 -32.80 2.58
CA ASP A 147 23.11 -32.32 2.66
C ASP A 147 23.22 -30.77 2.51
N ASP A 148 22.20 -30.04 2.92
CA ASP A 148 22.09 -28.58 2.71
C ASP A 148 22.14 -28.15 1.24
N GLN A 149 21.95 -29.09 0.31
CA GLN A 149 21.93 -28.79 -1.11
C GLN A 149 20.57 -28.26 -1.53
N VAL A 150 20.51 -27.03 -2.06
CA VAL A 150 19.29 -26.47 -2.64
C VAL A 150 18.98 -27.18 -3.96
N ILE A 151 17.81 -27.82 -4.04
CA ILE A 151 17.31 -28.54 -5.21
C ILE A 151 16.35 -27.72 -6.05
N GLY A 152 15.85 -26.61 -5.51
CA GLY A 152 14.92 -25.71 -6.16
C GLY A 152 14.34 -24.70 -5.18
N VAL A 153 13.31 -24.01 -5.64
CA VAL A 153 12.60 -23.01 -4.84
C VAL A 153 11.10 -23.23 -4.98
N MET A 154 10.39 -23.21 -3.87
CA MET A 154 8.95 -23.08 -3.84
C MET A 154 8.59 -21.61 -3.70
N ARG A 155 7.83 -21.08 -4.65
CA ARG A 155 7.52 -19.66 -4.76
C ARG A 155 6.03 -19.43 -4.74
N TYR A 156 5.58 -18.54 -3.88
CA TYR A 156 4.22 -18.02 -3.85
C TYR A 156 4.19 -16.63 -4.44
N VAL A 157 3.23 -16.38 -5.33
CA VAL A 157 3.05 -15.08 -5.99
C VAL A 157 1.61 -14.63 -5.81
N THR A 158 1.41 -13.35 -5.45
CA THR A 158 0.08 -12.74 -5.40
C THR A 158 0.10 -11.37 -6.06
N SER A 159 -1.03 -11.05 -6.72
CA SER A 159 -1.29 -9.71 -7.21
C SER A 159 -1.60 -8.76 -6.05
N LEU A 160 -0.94 -7.61 -6.02
CA LEU A 160 -1.20 -6.54 -5.07
C LEU A 160 -2.35 -5.61 -5.50
N LYS A 161 -2.94 -5.85 -6.67
CA LYS A 161 -4.02 -5.02 -7.23
C LYS A 161 -5.19 -4.80 -6.27
N ILE A 162 -5.55 -5.82 -5.49
CA ILE A 162 -6.63 -5.71 -4.49
C ILE A 162 -6.18 -4.83 -3.33
N ALA A 163 -4.96 -5.03 -2.83
CA ALA A 163 -4.38 -4.22 -1.75
C ALA A 163 -4.25 -2.75 -2.19
N ASP A 164 -3.71 -2.50 -3.37
CA ASP A 164 -3.54 -1.16 -3.96
C ASP A 164 -4.89 -0.45 -4.12
N ARG A 165 -5.91 -1.17 -4.58
CA ARG A 165 -7.27 -0.63 -4.67
C ARG A 165 -7.85 -0.28 -3.30
N GLN A 166 -7.62 -1.09 -2.28
CA GLN A 166 -8.08 -0.81 -0.92
C GLN A 166 -7.38 0.42 -0.34
N ILE A 167 -6.05 0.52 -0.50
CA ILE A 167 -5.26 1.70 -0.10
C ILE A 167 -5.80 2.96 -0.79
N PHE A 168 -6.01 2.90 -2.11
CA PHE A 168 -6.55 4.01 -2.89
C PHE A 168 -7.94 4.45 -2.42
N MET A 169 -8.84 3.50 -2.10
CA MET A 169 -10.17 3.81 -1.56
C MET A 169 -10.08 4.54 -0.21
N VAL A 170 -9.19 4.09 0.70
CA VAL A 170 -8.98 4.76 1.99
C VAL A 170 -8.45 6.18 1.79
N ILE A 171 -7.53 6.39 0.87
CA ILE A 171 -7.01 7.73 0.54
C ILE A 171 -8.13 8.63 0.00
N ILE A 172 -9.00 8.14 -0.89
CA ILE A 172 -10.14 8.91 -1.39
C ILE A 172 -11.06 9.32 -0.23
N ILE A 173 -11.40 8.39 0.66
CA ILE A 173 -12.24 8.68 1.82
C ILE A 173 -11.58 9.74 2.71
N ALA A 174 -10.30 9.63 2.98
CA ALA A 174 -9.55 10.60 3.78
C ALA A 174 -9.55 12.00 3.12
N VAL A 175 -9.40 12.08 1.80
CA VAL A 175 -9.48 13.34 1.05
C VAL A 175 -10.88 13.95 1.13
N LEU A 176 -11.93 13.14 0.97
CA LEU A 176 -13.32 13.63 1.08
C LEU A 176 -13.64 14.15 2.49
N LEU A 177 -13.19 13.45 3.53
CA LEU A 177 -13.31 13.90 4.91
C LEU A 177 -12.53 15.20 5.14
N GLY A 178 -11.32 15.31 4.63
CA GLY A 178 -10.52 16.53 4.67
C GLY A 178 -11.21 17.71 3.98
N ALA A 179 -11.81 17.47 2.81
CA ALA A 179 -12.60 18.49 2.11
C ALA A 179 -13.83 18.94 2.91
N ALA A 180 -14.52 18.02 3.59
CA ALA A 180 -15.65 18.33 4.46
C ALA A 180 -15.20 19.19 5.66
N VAL A 181 -14.08 18.85 6.30
CA VAL A 181 -13.48 19.65 7.39
C VAL A 181 -13.13 21.05 6.89
N MET A 182 -12.50 21.17 5.72
CA MET A 182 -12.18 22.46 5.09
C MET A 182 -13.45 23.29 4.87
N ALA A 183 -14.51 22.70 4.34
CA ALA A 183 -15.79 23.40 4.13
C ALA A 183 -16.39 23.87 5.45
N ALA A 184 -16.35 23.03 6.49
CA ALA A 184 -16.86 23.36 7.83
C ALA A 184 -16.09 24.51 8.51
N VAL A 185 -14.80 24.70 8.18
CA VAL A 185 -14.00 25.83 8.69
C VAL A 185 -14.23 27.10 7.86
N ILE A 186 -14.23 26.98 6.53
CA ILE A 186 -14.29 28.14 5.61
C ILE A 186 -15.66 28.80 5.66
N ILE A 187 -16.76 28.03 5.68
CA ILE A 187 -18.11 28.57 5.59
C ILE A 187 -18.47 29.44 6.80
N PRO A 188 -18.35 28.95 8.06
CA PRO A 188 -18.63 29.77 9.24
C PRO A 188 -17.60 30.91 9.41
N GLY A 189 -16.30 30.63 9.14
CA GLY A 189 -15.25 31.64 9.25
C GLY A 189 -15.50 32.84 8.36
N ASN A 190 -15.99 32.62 7.13
CA ASN A 190 -16.32 33.70 6.21
C ASN A 190 -17.53 34.54 6.68
N ARG A 191 -18.53 33.92 7.29
CA ARG A 191 -19.69 34.62 7.89
C ARG A 191 -19.28 35.44 9.09
N PHE A 192 -18.47 34.86 9.99
CA PHE A 192 -18.00 35.52 11.21
C PHE A 192 -17.15 36.77 10.91
N VAL A 193 -16.15 36.67 10.02
CA VAL A 193 -15.32 37.80 9.63
C VAL A 193 -16.15 38.90 8.96
N LYS A 194 -17.16 38.55 8.14
CA LYS A 194 -18.06 39.53 7.54
C LYS A 194 -18.83 40.30 8.61
N SER A 195 -19.36 39.64 9.62
CA SER A 195 -20.07 40.25 10.74
C SER A 195 -19.19 41.23 11.53
N LEU A 196 -17.96 40.81 11.89
CA LEU A 196 -17.00 41.67 12.61
C LEU A 196 -16.64 42.94 11.82
N VAL A 197 -16.38 42.82 10.52
CA VAL A 197 -16.02 43.97 9.68
C VAL A 197 -17.16 44.97 9.57
N VAL A 198 -18.43 44.53 9.53
CA VAL A 198 -19.59 45.40 9.52
C VAL A 198 -19.69 46.13 10.84
N SER A 199 -19.59 45.44 11.98
CA SER A 199 -19.70 46.06 13.31
C SER A 199 -18.58 47.09 13.56
N ILE A 200 -17.34 46.82 13.18
CA ILE A 200 -16.23 47.76 13.29
C ILE A 200 -16.44 49.01 12.42
N LYS A 201 -17.02 48.83 11.23
CA LYS A 201 -17.32 49.95 10.33
C LYS A 201 -18.40 50.87 10.95
N GLU A 202 -19.46 50.31 11.50
CA GLU A 202 -20.53 51.06 12.18
C GLU A 202 -20.00 51.88 13.36
N ILE A 203 -19.11 51.28 14.20
CA ILE A 203 -18.47 52.00 15.31
C ILE A 203 -17.58 53.13 14.77
N THR A 204 -16.80 52.86 13.72
CA THR A 204 -15.92 53.88 13.12
C THR A 204 -16.69 55.02 12.48
N ASP A 205 -17.80 54.75 11.82
CA ASP A 205 -18.63 55.77 11.18
C ASP A 205 -19.38 56.59 12.24
N THR A 206 -19.83 55.96 13.35
CA THR A 206 -20.43 56.66 14.51
C THR A 206 -19.38 57.56 15.22
N ALA A 207 -18.16 57.08 15.44
CA ALA A 207 -17.09 57.89 16.02
C ALA A 207 -16.74 59.10 15.16
N LYS A 208 -16.69 58.95 13.84
CA LYS A 208 -16.47 60.06 12.90
C LYS A 208 -17.60 61.09 12.92
N ARG A 209 -18.84 60.66 13.02
CA ARG A 209 -20.01 61.57 13.17
C ARG A 209 -19.95 62.38 14.43
N ILE A 210 -19.58 61.75 15.57
CA ILE A 210 -19.42 62.44 16.84
C ILE A 210 -18.26 63.45 16.73
N ALA A 211 -17.13 63.06 16.16
CA ALA A 211 -15.94 63.93 15.98
C ALA A 211 -16.22 65.14 15.05
N SER A 212 -17.16 65.02 14.11
CA SER A 212 -17.54 66.07 13.18
C SER A 212 -18.66 67.02 13.74
N GLY A 213 -19.07 66.83 15.02
CA GLY A 213 -20.07 67.67 15.67
C GLY A 213 -21.51 67.46 15.22
N SER A 214 -21.78 66.39 14.47
CA SER A 214 -23.15 66.06 13.99
C SER A 214 -23.89 65.27 15.09
N TYR A 215 -24.40 65.96 16.07
CA TYR A 215 -25.27 65.40 17.11
C TYR A 215 -26.75 65.47 16.62
N GLY A 216 -27.13 64.57 15.78
CA GLY A 216 -28.49 64.49 15.30
C GLY A 216 -28.87 63.09 14.86
#